data_b3bb9f67cab97e238dd3e7b33cdda4ba
#
_entry.id   b3bb9f67cab97e238dd3e7b33cdda4ba
#
_cell.length_a   1.000
_cell.length_b   1.000
_cell.length_c   1.000
_cell.angle_alpha   90.00
_cell.angle_beta   90.00
_cell.angle_gamma   90.00
#
_symmetry.space_group_name_H-M   'P 1'
#
loop_
_entity.id
_entity.type
_entity.pdbx_description
1 polymer ?
#
loop_
_entity_poly.entity_id
_entity_poly.type
_entity_poly.pdbx_seq_one_letter_code
_entity_poly.pdbx_strand_id
1 'polypeptide(L)'
;IKNGAKIIVTEKKINGLKDGILFIQTKNVRKLLAETSFKINNNIPKNIIAVTGTNGKSSVADFYYQILDLNNKKVASIGTLGVKSKNFKKDLFNTTIDPIKLSKILNKLKKQKIQNVILEASSHGLEQNRLDGLFFNTGIFTNLSQDHLDYHKNFKNYLKAKLYLFNNLVKREGNVISDEDIPEFNKIKKITLKKNLNIFSLFDKKNNFQYLSHEFKGD
;
A
#
# COMPACT_ATOMS: atom_id res chain seq x y z
N ILE A 1 -19.20 24.90 0.76
CA ILE A 1 -19.98 25.94 0.07
C ILE A 1 -19.50 27.32 0.49
N LYS A 2 -19.46 27.64 1.81
CA LYS A 2 -19.00 28.93 2.31
C LYS A 2 -17.61 29.35 1.84
N ASN A 3 -16.75 28.41 1.46
CA ASN A 3 -15.37 28.63 0.98
C ASN A 3 -15.25 28.63 -0.56
N GLY A 4 -16.34 28.86 -1.30
CA GLY A 4 -16.33 29.03 -2.75
C GLY A 4 -16.24 27.73 -3.56
N ALA A 5 -16.62 26.57 -3.00
CA ALA A 5 -16.68 25.33 -3.77
C ALA A 5 -17.70 25.44 -4.92
N LYS A 6 -17.27 25.20 -6.15
CA LYS A 6 -18.12 25.16 -7.35
C LYS A 6 -18.51 23.74 -7.76
N ILE A 7 -17.78 22.75 -7.28
CA ILE A 7 -18.03 21.32 -7.56
C ILE A 7 -18.00 20.57 -6.25
N ILE A 8 -19.01 19.75 -6.00
CA ILE A 8 -19.09 18.86 -4.85
C ILE A 8 -19.26 17.42 -5.34
N VAL A 9 -18.39 16.54 -4.88
CA VAL A 9 -18.51 15.09 -5.14
C VAL A 9 -19.16 14.43 -3.92
N THR A 10 -20.17 13.61 -4.14
CA THR A 10 -20.98 13.00 -3.08
C THR A 10 -21.42 11.58 -3.42
N GLU A 11 -21.66 10.76 -2.39
CA GLU A 11 -22.30 9.44 -2.54
C GLU A 11 -23.82 9.54 -2.49
N LYS A 12 -24.37 10.66 -1.99
CA LYS A 12 -25.82 10.89 -1.95
C LYS A 12 -26.34 11.23 -3.34
N LYS A 13 -27.53 10.76 -3.66
CA LYS A 13 -28.23 11.12 -4.90
C LYS A 13 -28.67 12.59 -4.80
N ILE A 14 -28.05 13.44 -5.59
CA ILE A 14 -28.38 14.86 -5.73
C ILE A 14 -28.44 15.12 -7.24
N ASN A 15 -29.51 15.69 -7.72
CA ASN A 15 -29.69 15.94 -9.14
C ASN A 15 -29.10 17.30 -9.56
N GLY A 16 -28.06 17.25 -10.37
CA GLY A 16 -27.61 18.36 -11.21
C GLY A 16 -27.02 19.58 -10.49
N LEU A 17 -27.28 20.74 -11.06
CA LEU A 17 -26.81 22.05 -10.58
C LEU A 17 -27.80 22.59 -9.53
N LYS A 18 -27.28 22.94 -8.35
CA LYS A 18 -28.05 23.59 -7.29
C LYS A 18 -27.25 24.77 -6.75
N ASP A 19 -27.88 25.93 -6.72
CA ASP A 19 -27.28 27.19 -6.21
C ASP A 19 -25.92 27.51 -6.87
N GLY A 20 -25.80 27.27 -8.18
CA GLY A 20 -24.53 27.47 -8.93
C GLY A 20 -23.44 26.46 -8.62
N ILE A 21 -23.73 25.38 -7.90
CA ILE A 21 -22.79 24.31 -7.55
C ILE A 21 -23.11 23.05 -8.33
N LEU A 22 -22.13 22.52 -9.03
CA LEU A 22 -22.23 21.22 -9.72
C LEU A 22 -22.03 20.08 -8.71
N PHE A 23 -23.02 19.20 -8.61
CA PHE A 23 -22.92 17.96 -7.82
C PHE A 23 -22.61 16.79 -8.72
N ILE A 24 -21.54 16.07 -8.41
CA ILE A 24 -21.12 14.84 -9.09
C ILE A 24 -21.35 13.65 -8.16
N GLN A 25 -22.25 12.75 -8.55
CA GLN A 25 -22.47 11.53 -7.79
C GLN A 25 -21.44 10.46 -8.11
N THR A 26 -20.93 9.79 -7.09
CA THR A 26 -20.04 8.63 -7.20
C THR A 26 -20.46 7.54 -6.21
N LYS A 27 -20.08 6.30 -6.49
CA LYS A 27 -20.32 5.17 -5.56
C LYS A 27 -19.36 5.18 -4.36
N ASN A 28 -18.19 5.81 -4.49
CA ASN A 28 -17.17 5.84 -3.45
C ASN A 28 -16.30 7.11 -3.60
N VAL A 29 -16.57 8.10 -2.76
CA VAL A 29 -15.87 9.39 -2.78
C VAL A 29 -14.40 9.23 -2.40
N ARG A 30 -14.08 8.35 -1.43
CA ARG A 30 -12.69 8.13 -0.99
C ARG A 30 -11.83 7.52 -2.11
N LYS A 31 -12.39 6.54 -2.80
CA LYS A 31 -11.72 5.90 -3.95
C LYS A 31 -11.48 6.92 -5.07
N LEU A 32 -12.50 7.69 -5.44
CA LEU A 32 -12.37 8.73 -6.47
C LEU A 32 -11.34 9.78 -6.08
N LEU A 33 -11.30 10.21 -4.81
CA LEU A 33 -10.30 11.14 -4.32
C LEU A 33 -8.88 10.60 -4.49
N ALA A 34 -8.66 9.33 -4.13
CA ALA A 34 -7.37 8.69 -4.25
C ALA A 34 -6.93 8.57 -5.73
N GLU A 35 -7.78 8.01 -6.59
CA GLU A 35 -7.52 7.87 -8.02
C GLU A 35 -7.22 9.22 -8.69
N THR A 36 -7.99 10.25 -8.34
CA THR A 36 -7.77 11.62 -8.87
C THR A 36 -6.45 12.21 -8.37
N SER A 37 -6.10 12.00 -7.09
CA SER A 37 -4.86 12.51 -6.50
C SER A 37 -3.62 11.94 -7.19
N PHE A 38 -3.60 10.63 -7.49
CA PHE A 38 -2.49 9.98 -8.19
C PHE A 38 -2.50 10.24 -9.69
N LYS A 39 -3.67 10.52 -10.27
CA LYS A 39 -3.76 10.94 -11.67
C LYS A 39 -3.21 12.35 -11.91
N ILE A 40 -3.48 13.28 -10.98
CA ILE A 40 -2.95 14.65 -11.02
C ILE A 40 -1.43 14.66 -10.78
N ASN A 41 -0.96 13.88 -9.79
CA ASN A 41 0.45 13.74 -9.45
C ASN A 41 1.01 12.42 -9.99
N ASN A 42 0.97 12.21 -11.28
CA ASN A 42 1.31 10.94 -11.95
C ASN A 42 2.81 10.68 -12.13
N ASN A 43 3.66 11.68 -11.91
CA ASN A 43 5.11 11.51 -11.95
C ASN A 43 5.62 10.87 -10.67
N ILE A 44 5.50 9.54 -10.57
CA ILE A 44 5.80 8.74 -9.39
C ILE A 44 6.97 7.78 -9.65
N PRO A 45 7.62 7.23 -8.62
CA PRO A 45 8.66 6.21 -8.75
C PRO A 45 8.21 5.01 -9.59
N LYS A 46 9.17 4.39 -10.31
CA LYS A 46 8.85 3.29 -11.23
C LYS A 46 8.53 1.99 -10.48
N ASN A 47 9.25 1.72 -9.39
CA ASN A 47 9.13 0.50 -8.61
C ASN A 47 8.56 0.83 -7.24
N ILE A 48 7.29 0.49 -7.04
CA ILE A 48 6.58 0.74 -5.78
C ILE A 48 6.14 -0.62 -5.22
N ILE A 49 6.53 -0.87 -3.97
CA ILE A 49 6.22 -2.09 -3.22
C ILE A 49 5.30 -1.72 -2.06
N ALA A 50 4.30 -2.54 -1.77
CA ALA A 50 3.46 -2.40 -0.60
C ALA A 50 3.61 -3.59 0.34
N VAL A 51 3.74 -3.33 1.63
CA VAL A 51 3.76 -4.36 2.67
C VAL A 51 2.55 -4.22 3.59
N THR A 52 1.81 -5.32 3.76
CA THR A 52 0.69 -5.43 4.68
C THR A 52 0.85 -6.63 5.61
N GLY A 53 0.11 -6.65 6.69
CA GLY A 53 0.11 -7.67 7.74
C GLY A 53 -0.24 -7.06 9.08
N THR A 54 -0.31 -7.85 10.13
CA THR A 54 -0.51 -7.33 11.49
C THR A 54 0.80 -6.76 12.01
N ASN A 55 1.84 -7.57 12.05
CA ASN A 55 3.17 -7.22 12.55
C ASN A 55 4.22 -7.27 11.44
N GLY A 56 5.38 -6.65 11.67
CA GLY A 56 6.54 -6.74 10.78
C GLY A 56 6.54 -5.79 9.58
N LYS A 57 5.47 -5.03 9.32
CA LYS A 57 5.42 -4.08 8.19
C LYS A 57 6.56 -3.08 8.20
N SER A 58 6.77 -2.41 9.32
CA SER A 58 7.81 -1.38 9.48
C SER A 58 9.21 -1.99 9.40
N SER A 59 9.43 -3.19 9.97
CA SER A 59 10.71 -3.90 9.88
C SER A 59 11.03 -4.27 8.43
N VAL A 60 10.09 -4.84 7.69
CA VAL A 60 10.27 -5.16 6.26
C VAL A 60 10.55 -3.90 5.45
N ALA A 61 9.82 -2.81 5.71
CA ALA A 61 10.03 -1.55 5.02
C ALA A 61 11.42 -0.94 5.32
N ASP A 62 11.86 -1.02 6.56
CA ASP A 62 13.18 -0.50 6.96
C ASP A 62 14.33 -1.38 6.44
N PHE A 63 14.22 -2.70 6.50
CA PHE A 63 15.22 -3.61 5.91
C PHE A 63 15.34 -3.43 4.40
N TYR A 64 14.22 -3.34 3.69
CA TYR A 64 14.25 -3.04 2.26
C TYR A 64 14.98 -1.73 1.97
N TYR A 65 14.68 -0.68 2.74
CA TYR A 65 15.37 0.59 2.63
C TYR A 65 16.88 0.43 2.85
N GLN A 66 17.29 -0.18 3.97
CA GLN A 66 18.69 -0.34 4.33
C GLN A 66 19.49 -1.16 3.29
N ILE A 67 18.93 -2.30 2.85
CA ILE A 67 19.58 -3.16 1.86
C ILE A 67 19.81 -2.41 0.55
N LEU A 68 18.85 -1.66 0.08
CA LEU A 68 19.01 -0.91 -1.17
C LEU A 68 19.93 0.31 -1.00
N ASP A 69 19.87 1.01 0.14
CA ASP A 69 20.73 2.15 0.42
C ASP A 69 22.20 1.73 0.53
N LEU A 70 22.50 0.62 1.22
CA LEU A 70 23.83 0.01 1.29
C LEU A 70 24.37 -0.40 -0.09
N ASN A 71 23.47 -0.79 -1.00
CA ASN A 71 23.82 -1.10 -2.39
C ASN A 71 23.79 0.14 -3.31
N ASN A 72 23.86 1.35 -2.76
CA ASN A 72 23.85 2.62 -3.49
C ASN A 72 22.66 2.81 -4.44
N LYS A 73 21.52 2.13 -4.18
CA LYS A 73 20.28 2.33 -4.92
C LYS A 73 19.48 3.49 -4.34
N LYS A 74 18.89 4.31 -5.21
CA LYS A 74 18.02 5.41 -4.79
C LYS A 74 16.68 4.84 -4.34
N VAL A 75 16.44 4.88 -3.04
CA VAL A 75 15.30 4.24 -2.36
C VAL A 75 14.66 5.17 -1.33
N ALA A 76 13.38 4.94 -1.07
CA ALA A 76 12.66 5.53 0.05
C ALA A 76 11.73 4.50 0.71
N SER A 77 11.49 4.65 2.01
CA SER A 77 10.42 3.98 2.75
C SER A 77 9.37 4.99 3.21
N ILE A 78 8.11 4.57 3.26
CA ILE A 78 6.98 5.38 3.70
C ILE A 78 6.11 4.53 4.63
N GLY A 79 5.92 4.95 5.85
CA GLY A 79 5.12 4.18 6.80
C GLY A 79 5.09 4.79 8.20
N THR A 80 4.98 3.95 9.20
CA THR A 80 4.91 4.33 10.61
C THR A 80 6.11 5.17 11.07
N LEU A 81 7.30 4.87 10.53
CA LEU A 81 8.52 5.63 10.80
C LEU A 81 8.65 6.91 9.94
N GLY A 82 7.57 7.33 9.31
CA GLY A 82 7.58 8.49 8.44
C GLY A 82 8.03 8.18 7.00
N VAL A 83 8.51 9.21 6.32
CA VAL A 83 9.20 9.10 5.03
C VAL A 83 10.69 9.14 5.28
N LYS A 84 11.40 8.13 4.79
CA LYS A 84 12.86 8.01 4.91
C LYS A 84 13.46 7.85 3.52
N SER A 85 14.37 8.74 3.15
CA SER A 85 15.25 8.64 2.00
C SER A 85 16.55 9.36 2.30
N LYS A 86 17.59 9.20 1.48
CA LYS A 86 18.90 9.83 1.72
C LYS A 86 18.81 11.35 1.93
N ASN A 87 17.97 12.03 1.13
CA ASN A 87 17.88 13.49 1.11
C ASN A 87 16.53 14.05 1.55
N PHE A 88 15.62 13.21 2.06
CA PHE A 88 14.31 13.66 2.50
C PHE A 88 13.78 12.77 3.61
N LYS A 89 13.54 13.38 4.77
CA LYS A 89 12.87 12.77 5.92
C LYS A 89 11.64 13.60 6.27
N LYS A 90 10.57 12.94 6.69
CA LYS A 90 9.33 13.60 7.12
C LYS A 90 8.53 12.68 8.02
N ASP A 91 8.13 13.17 9.18
CA ASP A 91 7.25 12.44 10.08
C ASP A 91 5.82 12.39 9.52
N LEU A 92 5.15 11.31 9.79
CA LEU A 92 3.78 11.06 9.38
C LEU A 92 2.91 10.71 10.58
N PHE A 93 1.67 11.20 10.61
CA PHE A 93 0.72 10.90 11.69
C PHE A 93 0.06 9.52 11.54
N ASN A 94 0.07 8.94 10.36
CA ASN A 94 -0.56 7.66 10.07
C ASN A 94 0.38 6.78 9.27
N THR A 95 0.37 5.49 9.52
CA THR A 95 1.11 4.47 8.76
C THR A 95 0.83 4.57 7.26
N THR A 96 -0.44 4.68 6.87
CA THR A 96 -0.87 4.95 5.50
C THR A 96 -1.58 6.29 5.47
N ILE A 97 -0.93 7.31 4.96
CA ILE A 97 -1.44 8.70 4.93
C ILE A 97 -2.52 8.90 3.85
N ASP A 98 -3.16 10.06 3.89
CA ASP A 98 -4.16 10.43 2.88
C ASP A 98 -3.55 10.50 1.46
N PRO A 99 -4.36 10.23 0.42
CA PRO A 99 -3.86 10.10 -0.95
C PRO A 99 -3.32 11.41 -1.52
N ILE A 100 -3.83 12.57 -1.10
CA ILE A 100 -3.36 13.88 -1.58
C ILE A 100 -1.92 14.11 -1.12
N LYS A 101 -1.63 13.85 0.17
CA LYS A 101 -0.28 13.98 0.71
C LYS A 101 0.65 12.93 0.13
N LEU A 102 0.18 11.68 0.02
CA LEU A 102 0.99 10.60 -0.52
C LEU A 102 1.39 10.85 -1.97
N SER A 103 0.46 11.28 -2.82
CA SER A 103 0.75 11.58 -4.23
C SER A 103 1.80 12.69 -4.38
N LYS A 104 1.72 13.75 -3.57
CA LYS A 104 2.70 14.84 -3.54
C LYS A 104 4.09 14.35 -3.07
N ILE A 105 4.13 13.46 -2.06
CA ILE A 105 5.39 12.87 -1.57
C ILE A 105 6.03 12.01 -2.66
N LEU A 106 5.27 11.12 -3.31
CA LEU A 106 5.78 10.27 -4.39
C LEU A 106 6.31 11.11 -5.56
N ASN A 107 5.60 12.17 -5.95
CA ASN A 107 6.08 13.12 -6.97
C ASN A 107 7.40 13.79 -6.55
N LYS A 108 7.51 14.25 -5.29
CA LYS A 108 8.75 14.82 -4.76
C LYS A 108 9.91 13.81 -4.78
N LEU A 109 9.67 12.57 -4.36
CA LEU A 109 10.67 11.50 -4.39
C LEU A 109 11.13 11.21 -5.82
N LYS A 110 10.20 11.17 -6.76
CA LYS A 110 10.53 10.99 -8.18
C LYS A 110 11.40 12.11 -8.75
N LYS A 111 11.10 13.38 -8.38
CA LYS A 111 11.93 14.54 -8.75
C LYS A 111 13.36 14.43 -8.20
N GLN A 112 13.53 13.79 -7.05
CA GLN A 112 14.83 13.44 -6.46
C GLN A 112 15.49 12.20 -7.10
N LYS A 113 14.92 11.70 -8.20
CA LYS A 113 15.39 10.51 -8.93
C LYS A 113 15.30 9.20 -8.11
N ILE A 114 14.47 9.16 -7.06
CA ILE A 114 14.14 7.92 -6.36
C ILE A 114 13.30 7.04 -7.29
N GLN A 115 13.74 5.79 -7.46
CA GLN A 115 13.06 4.83 -8.34
C GLN A 115 12.38 3.70 -7.57
N ASN A 116 12.88 3.41 -6.36
CA ASN A 116 12.42 2.31 -5.53
C ASN A 116 11.75 2.88 -4.28
N VAL A 117 10.51 2.52 -4.05
CA VAL A 117 9.76 2.92 -2.85
C VAL A 117 9.07 1.70 -2.26
N ILE A 118 9.22 1.52 -0.96
CA ILE A 118 8.38 0.61 -0.20
C ILE A 118 7.45 1.41 0.69
N LEU A 119 6.18 1.02 0.76
CA LEU A 119 5.24 1.66 1.66
C LEU A 119 4.43 0.66 2.48
N GLU A 120 4.12 1.05 3.70
CA GLU A 120 3.26 0.30 4.59
C GLU A 120 1.79 0.52 4.23
N ALA A 121 1.10 -0.58 3.87
CA ALA A 121 -0.32 -0.61 3.57
C ALA A 121 -1.10 -1.15 4.78
N SER A 122 -1.52 -0.26 5.68
CA SER A 122 -2.34 -0.61 6.84
C SER A 122 -3.74 -1.07 6.41
N SER A 123 -4.38 -1.91 7.22
CA SER A 123 -5.76 -2.36 6.95
C SER A 123 -6.75 -1.21 6.86
N HIS A 124 -6.60 -0.19 7.70
CA HIS A 124 -7.38 1.04 7.63
C HIS A 124 -7.16 1.80 6.31
N GLY A 125 -5.90 1.94 5.89
CA GLY A 125 -5.57 2.63 4.64
C GLY A 125 -6.14 1.92 3.41
N LEU A 126 -6.08 0.58 3.40
CA LEU A 126 -6.64 -0.26 2.35
C LEU A 126 -8.17 -0.20 2.32
N GLU A 127 -8.84 -0.34 3.48
CA GLU A 127 -10.30 -0.28 3.54
C GLU A 127 -10.84 1.10 3.19
N GLN A 128 -10.12 2.15 3.58
CA GLN A 128 -10.48 3.53 3.26
C GLN A 128 -10.08 3.96 1.84
N ASN A 129 -9.61 3.04 1.00
CA ASN A 129 -9.20 3.29 -0.38
C ASN A 129 -8.10 4.36 -0.54
N ARG A 130 -7.25 4.56 0.47
CA ARG A 130 -6.21 5.60 0.43
C ARG A 130 -5.13 5.36 -0.62
N LEU A 131 -5.00 4.13 -1.10
CA LEU A 131 -3.99 3.70 -2.07
C LEU A 131 -4.56 3.43 -3.47
N ASP A 132 -5.87 3.61 -3.67
CA ASP A 132 -6.50 3.41 -4.97
C ASP A 132 -5.97 4.42 -6.00
N GLY A 133 -5.67 3.92 -7.20
CA GLY A 133 -4.97 4.69 -8.23
C GLY A 133 -3.44 4.51 -8.21
N LEU A 134 -2.87 3.90 -7.15
CA LEU A 134 -1.52 3.35 -7.18
C LEU A 134 -1.56 1.89 -7.61
N PHE A 135 -0.57 1.50 -8.41
CA PHE A 135 -0.38 0.11 -8.80
C PHE A 135 1.01 -0.36 -8.37
N PHE A 136 1.03 -1.40 -7.52
CA PHE A 136 2.25 -1.92 -6.94
C PHE A 136 2.89 -3.00 -7.82
N ASN A 137 4.21 -2.95 -7.94
CA ASN A 137 4.98 -4.01 -8.61
C ASN A 137 5.00 -5.28 -7.77
N THR A 138 5.03 -5.12 -6.43
CA THR A 138 5.06 -6.23 -5.48
C THR A 138 4.19 -5.90 -4.29
N GLY A 139 3.40 -6.87 -3.85
CA GLY A 139 2.68 -6.86 -2.58
C GLY A 139 3.28 -7.90 -1.63
N ILE A 140 3.55 -7.52 -0.39
CA ILE A 140 4.09 -8.41 0.65
C ILE A 140 3.03 -8.59 1.73
N PHE A 141 2.79 -9.85 2.12
CA PHE A 141 1.95 -10.19 3.26
C PHE A 141 2.81 -10.84 4.34
N THR A 142 2.92 -10.21 5.50
CA THR A 142 3.77 -10.72 6.58
C THR A 142 3.05 -11.79 7.42
N ASN A 143 1.97 -11.41 8.07
CA ASN A 143 1.19 -12.28 8.95
C ASN A 143 -0.19 -11.69 9.26
N LEU A 144 -1.02 -12.47 9.93
CA LEU A 144 -2.30 -12.04 10.47
C LEU A 144 -2.48 -12.58 11.89
N SER A 145 -2.61 -11.68 12.84
CA SER A 145 -3.02 -11.95 14.22
C SER A 145 -4.17 -11.03 14.63
N GLN A 146 -4.78 -11.28 15.77
CA GLN A 146 -5.89 -10.48 16.24
C GLN A 146 -5.44 -9.05 16.57
N ASP A 147 -6.01 -8.08 15.84
CA ASP A 147 -5.76 -6.66 16.03
C ASP A 147 -6.87 -5.83 15.35
N HIS A 148 -7.08 -4.60 15.79
CA HIS A 148 -8.02 -3.65 15.18
C HIS A 148 -9.47 -4.18 14.98
N LEU A 149 -9.94 -5.10 15.83
CA LEU A 149 -11.30 -5.64 15.73
C LEU A 149 -12.38 -4.64 16.16
N ASP A 150 -12.03 -3.66 16.97
CA ASP A 150 -12.83 -2.49 17.28
C ASP A 150 -13.27 -1.75 16.00
N TYR A 151 -12.36 -1.61 15.04
CA TYR A 151 -12.62 -0.97 13.75
C TYR A 151 -13.23 -1.95 12.72
N HIS A 152 -12.61 -3.11 12.50
CA HIS A 152 -13.02 -4.07 11.47
C HIS A 152 -14.20 -4.96 11.86
N LYS A 153 -14.63 -4.91 13.13
CA LYS A 153 -15.73 -5.68 13.74
C LYS A 153 -15.44 -7.18 13.88
N ASN A 154 -14.75 -7.80 12.95
CA ASN A 154 -14.40 -9.21 12.99
C ASN A 154 -13.15 -9.52 12.15
N PHE A 155 -12.57 -10.69 12.41
CA PHE A 155 -11.36 -11.16 11.75
C PHE A 155 -11.49 -11.32 10.22
N LYS A 156 -12.68 -11.70 9.75
CA LYS A 156 -12.96 -11.87 8.33
C LYS A 156 -12.87 -10.54 7.56
N ASN A 157 -13.43 -9.48 8.13
CA ASN A 157 -13.35 -8.13 7.54
C ASN A 157 -11.92 -7.60 7.58
N TYR A 158 -11.20 -7.85 8.69
CA TYR A 158 -9.81 -7.45 8.83
C TYR A 158 -8.91 -8.11 7.76
N LEU A 159 -9.04 -9.42 7.59
CA LEU A 159 -8.36 -10.13 6.51
C LEU A 159 -8.77 -9.61 5.13
N LYS A 160 -10.08 -9.41 4.88
CA LYS A 160 -10.58 -8.87 3.61
C LYS A 160 -9.96 -7.52 3.28
N ALA A 161 -9.82 -6.64 4.28
CA ALA A 161 -9.16 -5.35 4.10
C ALA A 161 -7.70 -5.49 3.63
N LYS A 162 -6.93 -6.41 4.22
CA LYS A 162 -5.55 -6.65 3.79
C LYS A 162 -5.45 -7.31 2.41
N LEU A 163 -6.32 -8.29 2.14
CA LEU A 163 -6.37 -8.96 0.84
C LEU A 163 -6.78 -8.03 -0.31
N TYR A 164 -7.33 -6.85 0.00
CA TYR A 164 -7.64 -5.83 -0.98
C TYR A 164 -6.41 -5.40 -1.78
N LEU A 165 -5.23 -5.35 -1.15
CA LEU A 165 -3.96 -5.06 -1.81
C LEU A 165 -3.74 -5.97 -3.03
N PHE A 166 -3.84 -7.27 -2.84
CA PHE A 166 -3.56 -8.27 -3.88
C PHE A 166 -4.68 -8.36 -4.91
N ASN A 167 -5.94 -8.18 -4.48
CA ASN A 167 -7.08 -8.22 -5.37
C ASN A 167 -7.18 -7.02 -6.32
N ASN A 168 -6.71 -5.83 -5.91
CA ASN A 168 -7.04 -4.60 -6.60
C ASN A 168 -5.86 -3.70 -6.94
N LEU A 169 -4.75 -3.79 -6.19
CA LEU A 169 -3.68 -2.80 -6.27
C LEU A 169 -2.34 -3.35 -6.77
N VAL A 170 -2.09 -4.65 -6.72
CA VAL A 170 -0.93 -5.25 -7.37
C VAL A 170 -1.17 -5.30 -8.88
N LYS A 171 -0.20 -4.86 -9.68
CA LYS A 171 -0.25 -4.88 -11.13
C LYS A 171 -0.46 -6.31 -11.65
N ARG A 172 -1.10 -6.45 -12.80
CA ARG A 172 -1.10 -7.73 -13.52
C ARG A 172 0.33 -8.18 -13.75
N GLU A 173 0.60 -9.46 -13.58
CA GLU A 173 1.95 -10.06 -13.64
C GLU A 173 2.91 -9.51 -12.57
N GLY A 174 2.39 -8.75 -11.60
CA GLY A 174 3.15 -8.31 -10.44
C GLY A 174 3.42 -9.44 -9.45
N ASN A 175 4.26 -9.17 -8.49
CA ASN A 175 4.73 -10.16 -7.54
C ASN A 175 3.95 -10.10 -6.22
N VAL A 176 3.77 -11.25 -5.61
CA VAL A 176 3.26 -11.40 -4.24
C VAL A 176 4.27 -12.21 -3.46
N ILE A 177 4.65 -11.71 -2.29
CA ILE A 177 5.54 -12.41 -1.36
C ILE A 177 4.75 -12.73 -0.11
N SER A 178 4.74 -14.00 0.29
CA SER A 178 4.06 -14.46 1.50
C SER A 178 4.70 -15.75 1.97
N ASP A 179 4.73 -15.95 3.28
CA ASP A 179 5.10 -17.22 3.87
C ASP A 179 4.01 -18.26 3.57
N GLU A 180 4.40 -19.50 3.18
CA GLU A 180 3.46 -20.57 2.86
C GLU A 180 2.92 -21.28 4.11
N ASP A 181 3.59 -21.13 5.25
CA ASP A 181 3.18 -21.74 6.51
C ASP A 181 2.07 -20.96 7.24
N ILE A 182 1.70 -19.75 6.76
CA ILE A 182 0.62 -19.00 7.37
C ILE A 182 -0.77 -19.52 6.94
N PRO A 183 -1.77 -19.49 7.83
CA PRO A 183 -3.13 -19.97 7.51
C PRO A 183 -3.79 -19.26 6.32
N GLU A 184 -3.40 -18.02 6.04
CA GLU A 184 -3.96 -17.20 4.97
C GLU A 184 -3.37 -17.51 3.60
N PHE A 185 -2.25 -18.24 3.51
CA PHE A 185 -1.54 -18.49 2.27
C PHE A 185 -2.41 -19.03 1.15
N ASN A 186 -3.25 -20.02 1.44
CA ASN A 186 -4.15 -20.60 0.45
C ASN A 186 -5.14 -19.58 -0.15
N LYS A 187 -5.57 -18.60 0.65
CA LYS A 187 -6.43 -17.50 0.16
C LYS A 187 -5.66 -16.55 -0.74
N ILE A 188 -4.41 -16.23 -0.36
CA ILE A 188 -3.51 -15.40 -1.16
C ILE A 188 -3.20 -16.09 -2.49
N LYS A 189 -2.84 -17.37 -2.47
CA LYS A 189 -2.57 -18.18 -3.67
C LYS A 189 -3.77 -18.24 -4.63
N LYS A 190 -5.00 -18.39 -4.12
CA LYS A 190 -6.21 -18.30 -4.95
C LYS A 190 -6.36 -16.94 -5.63
N ILE A 191 -6.01 -15.86 -4.94
CA ILE A 191 -6.06 -14.50 -5.51
C ILE A 191 -5.00 -14.36 -6.60
N THR A 192 -3.76 -14.83 -6.37
CA THR A 192 -2.68 -14.73 -7.35
C THR A 192 -3.01 -15.46 -8.64
N LEU A 193 -3.56 -16.67 -8.55
CA LEU A 193 -4.01 -17.42 -9.72
C LEU A 193 -5.11 -16.66 -10.49
N LYS A 194 -6.14 -16.18 -9.79
CA LYS A 194 -7.25 -15.43 -10.41
C LYS A 194 -6.80 -14.13 -11.08
N LYS A 195 -5.78 -13.48 -10.55
CA LYS A 195 -5.32 -12.17 -10.99
C LYS A 195 -4.10 -12.22 -11.91
N ASN A 196 -3.60 -13.39 -12.22
CA ASN A 196 -2.37 -13.60 -12.97
C ASN A 196 -1.19 -12.86 -12.32
N LEU A 197 -0.94 -13.16 -11.03
CA LEU A 197 0.17 -12.65 -10.24
C LEU A 197 1.18 -13.75 -9.98
N ASN A 198 2.44 -13.41 -9.89
CA ASN A 198 3.50 -14.33 -9.47
C ASN A 198 3.52 -14.41 -7.94
N ILE A 199 3.58 -15.62 -7.38
CA ILE A 199 3.71 -15.81 -5.94
C ILE A 199 5.08 -16.38 -5.60
N PHE A 200 5.72 -15.81 -4.58
CA PHE A 200 6.99 -16.24 -4.03
C PHE A 200 6.82 -16.53 -2.54
N SER A 201 7.32 -17.69 -2.12
CA SER A 201 7.36 -18.11 -0.72
C SER A 201 8.80 -18.38 -0.30
N LEU A 202 9.11 -18.27 0.98
CA LEU A 202 10.45 -18.54 1.53
C LEU A 202 10.87 -20.00 1.37
N PHE A 203 9.91 -20.93 1.38
CA PHE A 203 10.14 -22.36 1.34
C PHE A 203 9.95 -22.97 -0.05
N ASP A 204 9.59 -22.18 -1.07
CA ASP A 204 9.43 -22.68 -2.43
C ASP A 204 10.80 -23.08 -3.01
N LYS A 205 11.01 -24.40 -3.18
CA LYS A 205 12.25 -24.99 -3.74
C LYS A 205 12.59 -24.49 -5.16
N LYS A 206 11.64 -23.86 -5.83
CA LYS A 206 11.84 -23.28 -7.17
C LYS A 206 12.40 -21.84 -7.12
N ASN A 207 12.45 -21.22 -5.95
CA ASN A 207 13.01 -19.90 -5.78
C ASN A 207 14.53 -19.96 -5.68
N ASN A 208 15.20 -18.96 -6.26
CA ASN A 208 16.66 -18.80 -6.17
C ASN A 208 17.16 -18.43 -4.77
N PHE A 209 16.26 -18.22 -3.82
CA PHE A 209 16.56 -17.92 -2.43
C PHE A 209 15.93 -19.01 -1.56
N GLN A 210 16.77 -19.68 -0.78
CA GLN A 210 16.35 -20.66 0.21
C GLN A 210 16.79 -20.17 1.58
N TYR A 211 15.85 -20.16 2.53
CA TYR A 211 16.20 -20.06 3.94
C TYR A 211 16.79 -21.40 4.38
N LEU A 212 18.06 -21.41 4.78
CA LEU A 212 18.73 -22.63 5.20
C LEU A 212 18.59 -22.87 6.71
N SER A 213 19.02 -21.91 7.50
CA SER A 213 18.90 -21.94 8.97
C SER A 213 19.36 -20.61 9.57
N HIS A 214 19.03 -20.36 10.82
CA HIS A 214 19.66 -19.30 11.62
C HIS A 214 19.98 -19.84 13.01
N GLU A 215 21.09 -19.41 13.56
CA GLU A 215 21.47 -19.62 14.94
C GLU A 215 21.41 -18.27 15.67
N PHE A 216 20.70 -18.21 16.78
CA PHE A 216 20.85 -17.11 17.73
C PHE A 216 22.12 -17.39 18.55
N LYS A 217 23.17 -16.64 18.29
CA LYS A 217 24.27 -16.52 19.22
C LYS A 217 23.84 -15.46 20.24
N GLY A 218 23.34 -15.94 21.40
CA GLY A 218 23.10 -15.04 22.52
C GLY A 218 24.42 -14.36 22.92
N ASP A 219 24.33 -13.07 23.20
CA ASP A 219 25.41 -12.32 23.88
C ASP A 219 25.54 -12.78 25.31
#